data_d10fed95c8c64635796fa9a35522d9e1
#
_entry.id   d10fed95c8c64635796fa9a35522d9e1
#
_cell.length_a   1.000
_cell.length_b   1.000
_cell.length_c   1.000
_cell.angle_alpha   90.00
_cell.angle_beta   90.00
_cell.angle_gamma   90.00
#
_symmetry.space_group_name_H-M   'P 1'
#
loop_
_entity.id
_entity.type
_entity.pdbx_description
1 polymer ?
#
loop_
_entity_poly.entity_id
_entity_poly.type
_entity_poly.pdbx_seq_one_letter_code
_entity_poly.pdbx_strand_id
1 'polypeptide(L)'
;MPRSVNSVASRERRKKILKQAKGYFGRRKNVWTVAKNAVDKAMLYAYRDRKTKKRNFRALWIARINAAARLNGMSYSQFMGKVKANDIQLNRKVLADLAMNHPEAFKAVVDKIK
;
A
#
# COMPACT_ATOMS: atom_id res chain seq x y z
N MET A 1 -33.10 1.38 -45.32
CA MET A 1 -31.87 1.49 -44.57
C MET A 1 -32.18 1.34 -43.08
N PRO A 2 -31.50 0.46 -42.36
CA PRO A 2 -31.71 0.37 -40.92
C PRO A 2 -31.23 1.65 -40.22
N ARG A 3 -32.04 2.16 -39.28
CA ARG A 3 -31.66 3.32 -38.48
C ARG A 3 -30.77 2.87 -37.32
N SER A 4 -29.75 3.63 -37.01
CA SER A 4 -28.98 3.46 -35.80
C SER A 4 -29.84 3.82 -34.59
N VAL A 5 -30.03 2.88 -33.66
CA VAL A 5 -30.78 3.08 -32.42
C VAL A 5 -29.86 2.88 -31.22
N ASN A 6 -30.23 3.50 -30.10
CA ASN A 6 -29.51 3.41 -28.84
C ASN A 6 -28.05 3.92 -28.88
N SER A 7 -27.72 4.77 -29.85
CA SER A 7 -26.36 5.30 -30.03
C SER A 7 -25.90 6.19 -28.87
N VAL A 8 -26.81 6.96 -28.28
CA VAL A 8 -26.48 7.85 -27.14
C VAL A 8 -26.02 7.04 -25.91
N ALA A 9 -26.81 6.05 -25.51
CA ALA A 9 -26.47 5.20 -24.35
C ALA A 9 -25.17 4.43 -24.56
N SER A 10 -24.97 3.88 -25.77
CA SER A 10 -23.73 3.18 -26.13
C SER A 10 -22.52 4.11 -26.08
N ARG A 11 -22.65 5.33 -26.60
CA ARG A 11 -21.58 6.34 -26.57
C ARG A 11 -21.24 6.77 -25.15
N GLU A 12 -22.22 6.96 -24.30
CA GLU A 12 -22.00 7.34 -22.90
C GLU A 12 -21.28 6.25 -22.11
N ARG A 13 -21.65 4.99 -22.29
CA ARG A 13 -20.93 3.84 -21.70
C ARG A 13 -19.45 3.82 -22.11
N ARG A 14 -19.18 4.05 -23.41
CA ARG A 14 -17.81 4.11 -23.92
C ARG A 14 -17.03 5.30 -23.37
N LYS A 15 -17.64 6.48 -23.31
CA LYS A 15 -17.03 7.68 -22.71
C LYS A 15 -16.68 7.49 -21.25
N LYS A 16 -17.51 6.80 -20.49
CA LYS A 16 -17.25 6.50 -19.06
C LYS A 16 -15.96 5.70 -18.88
N ILE A 17 -15.76 4.68 -19.71
CA ILE A 17 -14.53 3.88 -19.68
C ILE A 17 -13.32 4.68 -20.15
N LEU A 18 -13.44 5.43 -21.23
CA LEU A 18 -12.36 6.27 -21.75
C LEU A 18 -11.95 7.35 -20.75
N LYS A 19 -12.89 7.89 -19.99
CA LYS A 19 -12.60 8.83 -18.90
C LYS A 19 -11.73 8.21 -17.81
N GLN A 20 -11.97 6.94 -17.47
CA GLN A 20 -11.16 6.20 -16.50
C GLN A 20 -9.78 5.84 -17.04
N ALA A 21 -9.63 5.72 -18.37
CA ALA A 21 -8.37 5.39 -19.03
C ALA A 21 -7.51 6.61 -19.37
N LYS A 22 -7.89 7.83 -18.95
CA LYS A 22 -7.10 9.04 -19.18
C LYS A 22 -5.69 8.90 -18.61
N GLY A 23 -4.70 9.31 -19.39
CA GLY A 23 -3.29 9.22 -19.00
C GLY A 23 -2.63 7.88 -19.31
N TYR A 24 -3.35 6.90 -19.85
CA TYR A 24 -2.77 5.62 -20.21
C TYR A 24 -1.91 5.73 -21.50
N PHE A 25 -0.92 4.86 -21.60
CA PHE A 25 0.05 4.90 -22.68
C PHE A 25 -0.57 4.51 -24.02
N GLY A 26 -0.26 5.29 -25.06
CA GLY A 26 -0.63 5.00 -26.44
C GLY A 26 -2.15 4.88 -26.66
N ARG A 27 -2.56 3.85 -27.36
CA ARG A 27 -3.97 3.59 -27.68
C ARG A 27 -4.83 3.16 -26.50
N ARG A 28 -4.24 2.81 -25.38
CA ARG A 28 -4.97 2.41 -24.17
C ARG A 28 -5.81 3.54 -23.57
N LYS A 29 -5.55 4.79 -23.95
CA LYS A 29 -6.27 5.97 -23.45
C LYS A 29 -7.47 6.37 -24.31
N ASN A 30 -7.46 6.10 -25.62
CA ASN A 30 -8.40 6.65 -26.58
C ASN A 30 -9.14 5.63 -27.47
N VAL A 31 -8.67 4.40 -27.55
CA VAL A 31 -9.32 3.30 -28.28
C VAL A 31 -10.16 2.49 -27.29
N TRP A 32 -11.48 2.49 -27.44
CA TRP A 32 -12.40 1.89 -26.47
C TRP A 32 -12.13 0.40 -26.20
N THR A 33 -11.91 -0.41 -27.23
CA THR A 33 -11.67 -1.86 -27.08
C THR A 33 -10.43 -2.17 -26.26
N VAL A 34 -9.36 -1.43 -26.49
CA VAL A 34 -8.09 -1.56 -25.74
C VAL A 34 -8.23 -0.91 -24.35
N ALA A 35 -8.86 0.26 -24.26
CA ALA A 35 -9.08 0.97 -23.00
C ALA A 35 -9.94 0.14 -22.03
N LYS A 36 -10.98 -0.53 -22.51
CA LYS A 36 -11.82 -1.40 -21.70
C LYS A 36 -10.99 -2.48 -21.00
N ASN A 37 -10.19 -3.22 -21.76
CA ASN A 37 -9.34 -4.26 -21.21
C ASN A 37 -8.29 -3.72 -20.22
N ALA A 38 -7.70 -2.57 -20.54
CA ALA A 38 -6.74 -1.90 -19.65
C ALA A 38 -7.38 -1.45 -18.33
N VAL A 39 -8.59 -0.88 -18.37
CA VAL A 39 -9.34 -0.45 -17.18
C VAL A 39 -9.75 -1.65 -16.32
N ASP A 40 -10.28 -2.71 -16.93
CA ASP A 40 -10.64 -3.94 -16.21
C ASP A 40 -9.43 -4.51 -15.46
N LYS A 41 -8.29 -4.57 -16.13
CA LYS A 41 -7.04 -5.05 -15.53
C LYS A 41 -6.53 -4.12 -14.42
N ALA A 42 -6.66 -2.81 -14.62
CA ALA A 42 -6.29 -1.81 -13.61
C ALA A 42 -7.12 -1.96 -12.34
N MET A 43 -8.42 -2.24 -12.45
CA MET A 43 -9.29 -2.47 -11.30
C MET A 43 -8.90 -3.75 -10.54
N LEU A 44 -8.56 -4.82 -11.25
CA LEU A 44 -8.07 -6.06 -10.64
C LEU A 44 -6.75 -5.83 -9.88
N TYR A 45 -5.82 -5.10 -10.49
CA TYR A 45 -4.57 -4.73 -9.83
C TYR A 45 -4.79 -3.83 -8.62
N ALA A 46 -5.70 -2.86 -8.71
CA ALA A 46 -6.03 -1.99 -7.59
C ALA A 46 -6.57 -2.79 -6.40
N TYR A 47 -7.45 -3.75 -6.62
CA TYR A 47 -7.96 -4.64 -5.57
C TYR A 47 -6.85 -5.47 -4.93
N ARG A 48 -6.03 -6.12 -5.74
CA ARG A 48 -4.90 -6.93 -5.27
C ARG A 48 -3.90 -6.08 -4.50
N ASP A 49 -3.53 -4.93 -5.04
CA ASP A 49 -2.44 -4.11 -4.50
C ASP A 49 -2.85 -3.35 -3.24
N ARG A 50 -4.15 -3.09 -3.03
CA ARG A 50 -4.63 -2.61 -1.73
C ARG A 50 -4.35 -3.61 -0.59
N LYS A 51 -4.43 -4.90 -0.87
CA LYS A 51 -4.04 -5.97 0.08
C LYS A 51 -2.52 -6.08 0.21
N THR A 52 -1.81 -6.04 -0.91
CA THR A 52 -0.35 -6.11 -0.96
C THR A 52 0.30 -4.91 -0.27
N LYS A 53 -0.28 -3.72 -0.37
CA LYS A 53 0.18 -2.51 0.31
C LYS A 53 0.34 -2.71 1.82
N LYS A 54 -0.62 -3.36 2.46
CA LYS A 54 -0.57 -3.66 3.91
C LYS A 54 0.61 -4.56 4.26
N ARG A 55 0.87 -5.58 3.45
CA ARG A 55 2.00 -6.50 3.64
C ARG A 55 3.34 -5.79 3.45
N ASN A 56 3.45 -4.96 2.42
CA ASN A 56 4.67 -4.22 2.11
C ASN A 56 5.02 -3.22 3.21
N PHE A 57 4.05 -2.47 3.70
CA PHE A 57 4.28 -1.55 4.81
C PHE A 57 4.66 -2.29 6.10
N ARG A 58 4.04 -3.41 6.38
CA ARG A 58 4.43 -4.22 7.55
C ARG A 58 5.88 -4.70 7.45
N ALA A 59 6.30 -5.18 6.27
CA ALA A 59 7.69 -5.57 6.04
C ALA A 59 8.66 -4.39 6.23
N LEU A 60 8.30 -3.21 5.74
CA LEU A 60 9.08 -1.98 5.92
C LEU A 60 9.21 -1.59 7.40
N TRP A 61 8.12 -1.64 8.17
CA TRP A 61 8.16 -1.35 9.60
C TRP A 61 9.06 -2.32 10.36
N ILE A 62 8.97 -3.61 10.03
CA ILE A 62 9.84 -4.64 10.62
C ILE A 62 11.31 -4.36 10.33
N ALA A 63 11.64 -3.98 9.10
CA ALA A 63 13.01 -3.64 8.71
C ALA A 63 13.55 -2.43 9.51
N ARG A 64 12.73 -1.39 9.66
CA ARG A 64 13.10 -0.20 10.44
C ARG A 64 13.29 -0.49 11.92
N ILE A 65 12.36 -1.24 12.52
CA ILE A 65 12.47 -1.67 13.93
C ILE A 65 13.71 -2.54 14.13
N ASN A 66 13.97 -3.48 13.23
CA ASN A 66 15.13 -4.37 13.30
C ASN A 66 16.45 -3.58 13.27
N ALA A 67 16.55 -2.60 12.37
CA ALA A 67 17.73 -1.75 12.28
C ALA A 67 17.97 -0.98 13.58
N ALA A 68 16.94 -0.35 14.14
CA ALA A 68 17.03 0.39 15.37
C ALA A 68 17.30 -0.51 16.60
N ALA A 69 16.70 -1.70 16.64
CA ALA A 69 16.94 -2.68 17.70
C ALA A 69 18.41 -3.15 17.70
N ARG A 70 18.98 -3.41 16.52
CA ARG A 70 20.38 -3.80 16.36
C ARG A 70 21.36 -2.72 16.81
N LEU A 71 21.05 -1.44 16.54
CA LEU A 71 21.83 -0.32 17.04
C LEU A 71 21.84 -0.28 18.58
N ASN A 72 20.83 -0.81 19.23
CA ASN A 72 20.72 -0.92 20.68
C ASN A 72 21.13 -2.29 21.23
N GLY A 73 21.76 -3.14 20.41
CA GLY A 73 22.31 -4.43 20.83
C GLY A 73 21.33 -5.58 20.93
N MET A 74 20.15 -5.48 20.29
CA MET A 74 19.12 -6.52 20.30
C MET A 74 18.72 -6.92 18.87
N SER A 75 18.27 -8.17 18.68
CA SER A 75 17.60 -8.58 17.46
C SER A 75 16.13 -8.18 17.48
N TYR A 76 15.50 -8.13 16.31
CA TYR A 76 14.06 -7.84 16.19
C TYR A 76 13.20 -8.77 17.05
N SER A 77 13.49 -10.08 17.02
CA SER A 77 12.72 -11.07 17.77
C SER A 77 12.83 -10.88 19.28
N GLN A 78 14.04 -10.60 19.77
CA GLN A 78 14.29 -10.31 21.18
C GLN A 78 13.59 -9.03 21.61
N PHE A 79 13.68 -7.97 20.81
CA PHE A 79 13.00 -6.69 21.07
C PHE A 79 11.48 -6.88 21.16
N MET A 80 10.87 -7.50 20.14
CA MET A 80 9.42 -7.70 20.11
C MET A 80 8.93 -8.67 21.20
N GLY A 81 9.74 -9.67 21.55
CA GLY A 81 9.46 -10.56 22.67
C GLY A 81 9.39 -9.81 24.00
N LYS A 82 10.38 -8.97 24.27
CA LYS A 82 10.43 -8.12 25.47
C LYS A 82 9.33 -7.07 25.52
N VAL A 83 9.00 -6.43 24.39
CA VAL A 83 7.89 -5.48 24.28
C VAL A 83 6.58 -6.14 24.69
N LYS A 84 6.33 -7.37 24.24
CA LYS A 84 5.14 -8.15 24.64
C LYS A 84 5.18 -8.55 26.11
N ALA A 85 6.32 -9.00 26.60
CA ALA A 85 6.47 -9.44 27.99
C ALA A 85 6.24 -8.30 28.99
N ASN A 86 6.56 -7.07 28.60
CA ASN A 86 6.33 -5.86 29.40
C ASN A 86 4.96 -5.20 29.13
N ASP A 87 4.09 -5.86 28.40
CA ASP A 87 2.73 -5.40 28.05
C ASP A 87 2.68 -3.99 27.45
N ILE A 88 3.67 -3.65 26.64
CA ILE A 88 3.74 -2.35 25.96
C ILE A 88 2.85 -2.39 24.73
N GLN A 89 1.76 -1.62 24.75
CA GLN A 89 0.71 -1.57 23.72
C GLN A 89 1.07 -0.66 22.54
N LEU A 90 2.26 -0.82 21.97
CA LEU A 90 2.72 -0.10 20.79
C LEU A 90 2.73 -1.03 19.56
N ASN A 91 2.06 -0.59 18.49
CA ASN A 91 2.07 -1.36 17.25
C ASN A 91 3.35 -1.10 16.43
N ARG A 92 3.58 -1.95 15.43
CA ARG A 92 4.79 -1.87 14.59
C ARG A 92 4.91 -0.56 13.82
N LYS A 93 3.80 0.04 13.43
CA LYS A 93 3.78 1.33 12.72
C LYS A 93 4.35 2.42 13.60
N VAL A 94 3.88 2.54 14.83
CA VAL A 94 4.35 3.53 15.82
C VAL A 94 5.81 3.27 16.18
N LEU A 95 6.18 2.02 16.44
CA LEU A 95 7.57 1.66 16.75
C LEU A 95 8.53 1.98 15.60
N ALA A 96 8.12 1.78 14.36
CA ALA A 96 8.91 2.12 13.19
C ALA A 96 9.06 3.63 13.00
N ASP A 97 8.01 4.38 13.31
CA ASP A 97 8.05 5.85 13.29
C ASP A 97 9.00 6.41 14.36
N LEU A 98 8.92 5.89 15.58
CA LEU A 98 9.85 6.23 16.66
C LEU A 98 11.30 5.90 16.28
N ALA A 99 11.51 4.73 15.67
CA ALA A 99 12.83 4.29 15.25
C ALA A 99 13.48 5.22 14.23
N MET A 100 12.69 5.82 13.34
CA MET A 100 13.17 6.65 12.24
C MET A 100 13.24 8.15 12.62
N ASN A 101 12.18 8.67 13.20
CA ASN A 101 12.01 10.10 13.45
C ASN A 101 12.34 10.53 14.89
N HIS A 102 12.25 9.61 15.83
CA HIS A 102 12.46 9.87 17.26
C HIS A 102 13.34 8.79 17.91
N PRO A 103 14.63 8.69 17.54
CA PRO A 103 15.52 7.63 18.04
C PRO A 103 15.69 7.65 19.55
N GLU A 104 15.61 8.82 20.19
CA GLU A 104 15.66 8.96 21.64
C GLU A 104 14.46 8.30 22.34
N ALA A 105 13.25 8.49 21.77
CA ALA A 105 12.06 7.86 22.29
C ALA A 105 12.10 6.33 22.09
N PHE A 106 12.63 5.87 20.97
CA PHE A 106 12.86 4.44 20.74
C PHE A 106 13.84 3.86 21.76
N LYS A 107 14.93 4.57 22.02
CA LYS A 107 15.91 4.18 23.04
C LYS A 107 15.28 4.10 24.44
N ALA A 108 14.41 5.04 24.79
CA ALA A 108 13.67 4.99 26.06
C ALA A 108 12.79 3.73 26.17
N VAL A 109 12.17 3.30 25.09
CA VAL A 109 11.43 2.02 25.04
C VAL A 109 12.39 0.83 25.24
N VAL A 110 13.55 0.85 24.59
CA VAL A 110 14.58 -0.20 24.74
C VAL A 110 15.06 -0.27 26.20
N ASP A 111 15.35 0.85 26.82
CA ASP A 111 15.84 0.91 28.22
C ASP A 111 14.79 0.40 29.21
N LYS A 112 13.52 0.65 28.93
CA LYS A 112 12.42 0.15 29.76
C LYS A 112 12.24 -1.38 29.72
N ILE A 113 12.63 -2.02 28.59
CA ILE A 113 12.45 -3.47 28.38
C ILE A 113 13.72 -4.29 28.60
N LYS A 114 14.85 -3.64 28.84
CA LYS A 114 16.11 -4.31 29.19
C LYS A 114 16.03 -4.99 30.54
#